data_81ad69d369e7259616d772e86550b418
#
_entry.id   81ad69d369e7259616d772e86550b418
#
_cell.length_a   1.000
_cell.length_b   1.000
_cell.length_c   1.000
_cell.angle_alpha   90.00
_cell.angle_beta   90.00
_cell.angle_gamma   90.00
#
_symmetry.space_group_name_H-M   'P 1'
#
loop_
_entity.id
_entity.type
_entity.pdbx_description
1 polymer ?
#
loop_
_entity_poly.entity_id
_entity_poly.type
_entity_poly.pdbx_seq_one_letter_code
_entity_poly.pdbx_strand_id
1 'polypeptide(L)'
;MIFFSCKKDDTNITNIPLEDLSQQYTLENDSIIQFMKSHFFNYDDFNDLSPNDSPEIVFDSIIGDNIDKTPIYEQVSTLQISVKDADDNLVNHNLYYHIIREGIGENPTVADSVFVSYKGLLLDGVSFDTRKNPIWMEAKNLIRGFQEFLPLLSKGDIRVNNNGTYEFFNFGIGFAIFPSGLGYFQSGSISIPPYSPLIFKVNMMTLNRTDHDNDSVLTIIEDLNGDHDFNNDDTDSDNIPNFLDDDDDGDGVLTMNEYDLNKDGIPDDTDGDGIPDYLDLD
;
A
#
# COMPACT_ATOMS: atom_id res chain seq x y z
N MET A 1 60.95 -10.46 -12.29
CA MET A 1 59.63 -10.01 -12.72
C MET A 1 58.60 -10.84 -11.94
N ILE A 2 58.04 -10.29 -10.86
CA ILE A 2 57.16 -11.02 -9.95
C ILE A 2 55.74 -10.58 -10.30
N PHE A 3 54.91 -11.53 -10.79
CA PHE A 3 53.50 -11.29 -11.05
C PHE A 3 52.71 -11.47 -9.75
N PHE A 4 52.13 -10.38 -9.23
CA PHE A 4 51.07 -10.46 -8.22
C PHE A 4 49.75 -10.76 -8.90
N SER A 5 49.25 -11.96 -8.67
CA SER A 5 47.87 -12.34 -9.01
C SER A 5 46.95 -11.77 -7.94
N CYS A 6 46.12 -10.78 -8.29
CA CYS A 6 44.99 -10.40 -7.47
C CYS A 6 44.02 -11.56 -7.43
N LYS A 7 43.82 -12.18 -6.26
CA LYS A 7 42.64 -13.01 -5.99
C LYS A 7 41.42 -12.11 -6.05
N LYS A 8 40.52 -12.40 -6.97
CA LYS A 8 39.16 -11.91 -6.94
C LYS A 8 38.54 -12.52 -5.67
N ASP A 9 38.17 -11.68 -4.71
CA ASP A 9 37.30 -12.11 -3.62
C ASP A 9 35.97 -12.50 -4.27
N ASP A 10 35.68 -13.79 -4.31
CA ASP A 10 34.36 -14.30 -4.55
C ASP A 10 33.49 -13.80 -3.37
N THR A 11 32.74 -12.73 -3.60
CA THR A 11 31.62 -12.40 -2.74
C THR A 11 30.69 -13.62 -2.78
N ASN A 12 30.70 -14.41 -1.70
CA ASN A 12 29.69 -15.44 -1.48
C ASN A 12 28.34 -14.72 -1.48
N ILE A 13 27.67 -14.74 -2.64
CA ILE A 13 26.24 -14.48 -2.69
C ILE A 13 25.65 -15.69 -1.96
N THR A 14 25.33 -15.52 -0.68
CA THR A 14 24.54 -16.49 0.07
C THR A 14 23.20 -16.56 -0.64
N ASN A 15 23.03 -17.64 -1.40
CA ASN A 15 21.75 -17.95 -2.06
C ASN A 15 20.76 -18.27 -0.93
N ILE A 16 19.93 -17.30 -0.56
CA ILE A 16 18.90 -17.48 0.47
C ILE A 16 17.84 -18.39 -0.17
N PRO A 17 17.54 -19.56 0.44
CA PRO A 17 16.54 -20.48 -0.11
C PRO A 17 15.19 -19.77 -0.26
N LEU A 18 14.45 -20.14 -1.30
CA LEU A 18 13.05 -19.77 -1.40
C LEU A 18 12.27 -20.64 -0.39
N GLU A 19 11.74 -20.02 0.63
CA GLU A 19 10.87 -20.70 1.61
C GLU A 19 9.44 -20.81 1.07
N ASP A 20 8.74 -21.83 1.51
CA ASP A 20 7.31 -21.98 1.23
C ASP A 20 6.52 -20.80 1.82
N LEU A 21 5.72 -20.12 0.98
CA LEU A 21 5.01 -18.89 1.37
C LEU A 21 4.10 -19.11 2.58
N SER A 22 3.40 -20.24 2.65
CA SER A 22 2.46 -20.57 3.73
C SER A 22 3.17 -20.88 5.04
N GLN A 23 4.28 -21.61 4.97
CA GLN A 23 5.10 -21.93 6.15
C GLN A 23 5.76 -20.67 6.70
N GLN A 24 6.36 -19.85 5.81
CA GLN A 24 6.99 -18.59 6.20
C GLN A 24 5.98 -17.62 6.81
N TYR A 25 4.79 -17.50 6.18
CA TYR A 25 3.70 -16.70 6.75
C TYR A 25 3.34 -17.14 8.18
N THR A 26 3.24 -18.44 8.43
CA THR A 26 2.88 -18.95 9.76
C THR A 26 3.90 -18.52 10.83
N LEU A 27 5.19 -18.63 10.55
CA LEU A 27 6.27 -18.24 11.46
C LEU A 27 6.28 -16.72 11.72
N GLU A 28 6.08 -15.94 10.67
CA GLU A 28 6.06 -14.48 10.75
C GLU A 28 4.82 -13.97 11.48
N ASN A 29 3.66 -14.55 11.20
CA ASN A 29 2.41 -14.20 11.87
C ASN A 29 2.47 -14.45 13.37
N ASP A 30 3.07 -15.57 13.81
CA ASP A 30 3.33 -15.84 15.22
C ASP A 30 4.24 -14.78 15.86
N SER A 31 5.30 -14.36 15.13
CA SER A 31 6.22 -13.32 15.58
C SER A 31 5.53 -11.95 15.69
N ILE A 32 4.68 -11.59 14.71
CA ILE A 32 3.86 -10.37 14.72
C ILE A 32 2.91 -10.39 15.92
N ILE A 33 2.20 -11.51 16.16
CA ILE A 33 1.29 -11.64 17.29
C ILE A 33 2.03 -11.52 18.62
N GLN A 34 3.21 -12.12 18.76
CA GLN A 34 4.04 -11.98 19.97
C GLN A 34 4.47 -10.53 20.19
N PHE A 35 4.92 -9.84 19.13
CA PHE A 35 5.26 -8.42 19.19
C PHE A 35 4.07 -7.61 19.69
N MET A 36 2.90 -7.76 19.06
CA MET A 36 1.69 -7.01 19.43
C MET A 36 1.21 -7.29 20.85
N LYS A 37 1.41 -8.51 21.38
CA LYS A 37 1.05 -8.86 22.77
C LYS A 37 2.03 -8.32 23.80
N SER A 38 3.28 -8.09 23.43
CA SER A 38 4.33 -7.63 24.34
C SER A 38 4.60 -6.12 24.25
N HIS A 39 3.97 -5.42 23.29
CA HIS A 39 4.16 -3.98 23.05
C HIS A 39 2.83 -3.24 23.10
N PHE A 40 2.92 -1.96 23.45
CA PHE A 40 1.85 -0.97 23.33
C PHE A 40 2.34 0.20 22.47
N PHE A 41 1.44 1.06 22.01
CA PHE A 41 1.82 2.34 21.44
C PHE A 41 1.39 3.48 22.38
N ASN A 42 1.95 4.66 22.21
CA ASN A 42 1.70 5.84 23.05
C ASN A 42 0.29 6.44 22.81
N TYR A 43 -0.76 5.61 22.96
CA TYR A 43 -2.16 5.99 22.67
C TYR A 43 -2.64 7.19 23.48
N ASP A 44 -2.08 7.43 24.67
CA ASP A 44 -2.44 8.57 25.52
C ASP A 44 -2.11 9.92 24.85
N ASP A 45 -1.08 9.96 24.00
CA ASP A 45 -0.66 11.18 23.29
C ASP A 45 -1.66 11.59 22.18
N PHE A 46 -2.63 10.74 21.88
CA PHE A 46 -3.61 10.94 20.80
C PHE A 46 -5.03 11.27 21.31
N ASN A 47 -5.24 11.35 22.63
CA ASN A 47 -6.57 11.55 23.21
C ASN A 47 -7.22 12.89 22.87
N ASP A 48 -6.41 13.98 22.75
CA ASP A 48 -6.91 15.34 22.53
C ASP A 48 -6.16 16.02 21.37
N LEU A 49 -6.09 15.37 20.21
CA LEU A 49 -5.39 15.88 19.03
C LEU A 49 -6.06 17.13 18.48
N SER A 50 -5.30 18.20 18.32
CA SER A 50 -5.71 19.30 17.45
C SER A 50 -5.77 18.84 15.98
N PRO A 51 -6.57 19.50 15.13
CA PRO A 51 -6.77 19.06 13.74
C PRO A 51 -5.49 18.90 12.91
N ASN A 52 -4.46 19.69 13.20
CA ASN A 52 -3.16 19.65 12.50
C ASN A 52 -2.06 18.92 13.26
N ASP A 53 -2.35 18.38 14.46
CA ASP A 53 -1.36 17.63 15.24
C ASP A 53 -1.19 16.22 14.71
N SER A 54 0.06 15.75 14.77
CA SER A 54 0.46 14.41 14.42
C SER A 54 1.67 14.00 15.27
N PRO A 55 1.46 13.63 16.54
CA PRO A 55 2.53 13.09 17.37
C PRO A 55 3.15 11.85 16.72
N GLU A 56 4.43 11.61 16.95
CA GLU A 56 5.06 10.38 16.48
C GLU A 56 4.44 9.17 17.19
N ILE A 57 3.98 8.18 16.45
CA ILE A 57 3.57 6.89 17.01
C ILE A 57 4.82 6.18 17.52
N VAL A 58 4.86 5.85 18.81
CA VAL A 58 5.99 5.16 19.45
C VAL A 58 5.51 3.83 20.01
N PHE A 59 6.23 2.76 19.70
CA PHE A 59 6.01 1.44 20.32
C PHE A 59 7.00 1.22 21.45
N ASP A 60 6.51 0.69 22.57
CA ASP A 60 7.33 0.35 23.72
C ASP A 60 6.85 -0.96 24.35
N SER A 61 7.72 -1.61 25.12
CA SER A 61 7.46 -2.91 25.73
C SER A 61 6.59 -2.78 26.99
N ILE A 62 5.69 -3.76 27.19
CA ILE A 62 4.83 -3.88 28.37
C ILE A 62 5.64 -4.54 29.49
N ILE A 63 6.61 -3.81 30.07
CA ILE A 63 7.45 -4.23 31.18
C ILE A 63 7.63 -3.10 32.20
N GLY A 64 7.97 -3.43 33.43
CA GLY A 64 8.24 -2.46 34.50
C GLY A 64 7.05 -1.53 34.71
N ASP A 65 7.25 -0.23 34.57
CA ASP A 65 6.23 0.82 34.77
C ASP A 65 5.09 0.77 33.71
N ASN A 66 5.28 0.02 32.64
CA ASN A 66 4.32 -0.12 31.56
C ASN A 66 3.44 -1.39 31.67
N ILE A 67 3.51 -2.13 32.79
CA ILE A 67 2.86 -3.45 32.92
C ILE A 67 1.33 -3.42 32.75
N ASP A 68 0.70 -2.27 33.01
CA ASP A 68 -0.74 -2.08 32.93
C ASP A 68 -1.19 -1.44 31.59
N LYS A 69 -0.26 -1.26 30.65
CA LYS A 69 -0.59 -0.70 29.32
C LYS A 69 -1.33 -1.73 28.47
N THR A 70 -2.30 -1.25 27.67
CA THR A 70 -3.08 -2.09 26.76
C THR A 70 -2.21 -2.55 25.58
N PRO A 71 -2.08 -3.87 25.34
CA PRO A 71 -1.31 -4.40 24.22
C PRO A 71 -1.86 -3.93 22.87
N ILE A 72 -0.97 -3.78 21.87
CA ILE A 72 -1.35 -3.51 20.48
C ILE A 72 -2.35 -4.56 19.99
N TYR A 73 -2.16 -5.82 20.36
CA TYR A 73 -2.99 -6.94 19.94
C TYR A 73 -4.48 -6.76 20.26
N GLU A 74 -4.82 -6.04 21.32
CA GLU A 74 -6.20 -5.75 21.72
C GLU A 74 -6.79 -4.53 21.01
N GLN A 75 -5.97 -3.78 20.26
CA GLN A 75 -6.34 -2.50 19.67
C GLN A 75 -6.38 -2.53 18.15
N VAL A 76 -5.86 -3.58 17.52
CA VAL A 76 -5.78 -3.68 16.06
C VAL A 76 -6.99 -4.38 15.46
N SER A 77 -7.33 -3.98 14.25
CA SER A 77 -8.19 -4.72 13.32
C SER A 77 -7.33 -5.54 12.36
N THR A 78 -7.95 -6.47 11.65
CA THR A 78 -7.27 -7.35 10.69
C THR A 78 -7.93 -7.24 9.32
N LEU A 79 -7.10 -7.02 8.29
CA LEU A 79 -7.47 -7.14 6.88
C LEU A 79 -6.81 -8.41 6.33
N GLN A 80 -7.57 -9.27 5.67
CA GLN A 80 -7.07 -10.47 4.99
C GLN A 80 -6.76 -10.16 3.53
N ILE A 81 -5.54 -10.50 3.09
CA ILE A 81 -5.07 -10.26 1.73
C ILE A 81 -4.55 -11.60 1.19
N SER A 82 -5.06 -12.01 0.02
CA SER A 82 -4.62 -13.21 -0.67
C SER A 82 -3.40 -12.92 -1.55
N VAL A 83 -2.38 -13.75 -1.44
CA VAL A 83 -1.16 -13.69 -2.26
C VAL A 83 -0.98 -15.05 -2.93
N LYS A 84 -0.62 -15.07 -4.22
CA LYS A 84 -0.30 -16.30 -4.94
C LYS A 84 1.11 -16.78 -4.57
N ASP A 85 1.24 -18.08 -4.31
CA ASP A 85 2.54 -18.72 -4.18
C ASP A 85 3.14 -19.06 -5.58
N ALA A 86 4.28 -19.73 -5.60
CA ALA A 86 4.96 -20.11 -6.85
C ALA A 86 4.17 -21.13 -7.70
N ASP A 87 3.19 -21.80 -7.12
CA ASP A 87 2.32 -22.80 -7.76
C ASP A 87 0.90 -22.23 -8.01
N ASP A 88 0.72 -20.90 -7.96
CA ASP A 88 -0.54 -20.17 -8.11
C ASP A 88 -1.60 -20.47 -7.03
N ASN A 89 -1.24 -21.09 -5.91
CA ASN A 89 -2.17 -21.27 -4.81
C ASN A 89 -2.30 -19.97 -4.00
N LEU A 90 -3.54 -19.67 -3.58
CA LEU A 90 -3.80 -18.49 -2.75
C LEU A 90 -3.44 -18.77 -1.28
N VAL A 91 -2.57 -17.96 -0.72
CA VAL A 91 -2.19 -17.95 0.69
C VAL A 91 -2.69 -16.66 1.33
N ASN A 92 -3.62 -16.78 2.29
CA ASN A 92 -4.17 -15.63 2.99
C ASN A 92 -3.20 -15.10 4.03
N HIS A 93 -2.89 -13.81 3.94
CA HIS A 93 -2.04 -13.09 4.87
C HIS A 93 -2.87 -12.10 5.68
N ASN A 94 -2.58 -11.97 6.97
CA ASN A 94 -3.18 -10.96 7.82
C ASN A 94 -2.32 -9.69 7.81
N LEU A 95 -2.94 -8.58 7.50
CA LEU A 95 -2.44 -7.25 7.78
C LEU A 95 -3.17 -6.75 9.02
N TYR A 96 -2.42 -6.43 10.08
CA TYR A 96 -2.94 -5.86 11.33
C TYR A 96 -2.80 -4.35 11.28
N TYR A 97 -3.86 -3.61 11.59
CA TYR A 97 -3.84 -2.16 11.52
C TYR A 97 -4.60 -1.50 12.67
N HIS A 98 -4.21 -0.28 12.99
CA HIS A 98 -4.93 0.58 13.91
C HIS A 98 -5.06 1.98 13.31
N ILE A 99 -6.30 2.48 13.29
CA ILE A 99 -6.60 3.83 12.84
C ILE A 99 -6.75 4.72 14.06
N ILE A 100 -5.80 5.64 14.24
CA ILE A 100 -5.79 6.59 15.35
C ILE A 100 -6.70 7.77 15.05
N ARG A 101 -6.64 8.27 13.83
CA ARG A 101 -7.56 9.27 13.28
C ARG A 101 -7.90 8.89 11.84
N GLU A 102 -9.16 8.70 11.56
CA GLU A 102 -9.64 8.22 10.26
C GLU A 102 -9.33 9.20 9.13
N GLY A 103 -9.46 10.48 9.39
CA GLY A 103 -9.53 11.55 8.42
C GLY A 103 -10.98 11.98 8.20
N ILE A 104 -11.22 12.98 7.36
CA ILE A 104 -12.57 13.55 7.15
C ILE A 104 -13.01 13.56 5.69
N GLY A 105 -12.11 13.29 4.76
CA GLY A 105 -12.39 13.30 3.33
C GLY A 105 -12.58 11.89 2.75
N GLU A 106 -12.30 11.78 1.47
CA GLU A 106 -12.33 10.51 0.75
C GLU A 106 -11.14 9.63 1.12
N ASN A 107 -11.31 8.32 0.97
CA ASN A 107 -10.22 7.35 1.03
C ASN A 107 -9.59 7.22 -0.35
N PRO A 108 -8.27 7.01 -0.47
CA PRO A 108 -7.66 6.63 -1.72
C PRO A 108 -8.10 5.22 -2.12
N THR A 109 -7.96 4.92 -3.40
CA THR A 109 -7.93 3.55 -3.91
C THR A 109 -6.48 3.06 -3.94
N VAL A 110 -6.28 1.78 -4.24
CA VAL A 110 -4.95 1.18 -4.44
C VAL A 110 -4.25 1.69 -5.70
N ALA A 111 -4.96 2.37 -6.60
CA ALA A 111 -4.43 2.97 -7.82
C ALA A 111 -4.02 4.43 -7.65
N ASP A 112 -4.55 5.13 -6.65
CA ASP A 112 -4.42 6.59 -6.53
C ASP A 112 -3.01 7.06 -6.14
N SER A 113 -2.72 8.32 -6.45
CA SER A 113 -1.57 9.03 -5.89
C SER A 113 -1.94 9.60 -4.51
N VAL A 114 -1.07 9.39 -3.54
CA VAL A 114 -1.27 9.82 -2.15
C VAL A 114 -0.14 10.74 -1.67
N PHE A 115 -0.48 11.75 -0.89
CA PHE A 115 0.50 12.64 -0.25
C PHE A 115 0.62 12.28 1.22
N VAL A 116 1.72 11.60 1.56
CA VAL A 116 1.90 10.97 2.86
C VAL A 116 3.24 11.29 3.49
N SER A 117 3.26 11.40 4.83
CA SER A 117 4.47 11.20 5.61
C SER A 117 4.42 9.83 6.29
N TYR A 118 5.56 9.14 6.38
CA TYR A 118 5.59 7.81 6.95
C TYR A 118 6.92 7.44 7.59
N LYS A 119 6.88 6.37 8.39
CA LYS A 119 8.07 5.71 8.95
C LYS A 119 7.89 4.21 8.88
N GLY A 120 8.82 3.54 8.19
CA GLY A 120 8.92 2.09 8.10
C GLY A 120 9.89 1.53 9.13
N LEU A 121 9.48 0.50 9.86
CA LEU A 121 10.25 -0.19 10.91
C LEU A 121 10.21 -1.71 10.72
N LEU A 122 11.28 -2.37 11.15
CA LEU A 122 11.27 -3.80 11.45
C LEU A 122 10.64 -4.03 12.84
N LEU A 123 10.30 -5.29 13.18
CA LEU A 123 9.73 -5.63 14.50
C LEU A 123 10.68 -5.33 15.68
N ASP A 124 12.01 -5.28 15.45
CA ASP A 124 13.00 -4.89 16.45
C ASP A 124 13.10 -3.36 16.66
N GLY A 125 12.28 -2.58 15.94
CA GLY A 125 12.25 -1.13 16.03
C GLY A 125 13.27 -0.40 15.13
N VAL A 126 14.11 -1.13 14.39
CA VAL A 126 15.06 -0.52 13.43
C VAL A 126 14.29 0.12 12.29
N SER A 127 14.54 1.41 12.05
CA SER A 127 13.92 2.13 10.93
C SER A 127 14.68 1.85 9.63
N PHE A 128 13.96 1.41 8.62
CA PHE A 128 14.53 1.18 7.28
C PHE A 128 14.24 2.31 6.29
N ASP A 129 13.15 3.05 6.48
CA ASP A 129 12.82 4.24 5.68
C ASP A 129 12.03 5.25 6.50
N THR A 130 12.18 6.54 6.19
CA THR A 130 11.45 7.63 6.86
C THR A 130 11.26 8.81 5.93
N ARG A 131 10.03 9.29 5.84
CA ARG A 131 9.66 10.54 5.17
C ARG A 131 8.90 11.42 6.15
N LYS A 132 9.62 12.29 6.85
CA LYS A 132 9.00 13.25 7.81
C LYS A 132 8.21 14.34 7.09
N ASN A 133 8.75 14.84 5.98
CA ASN A 133 8.01 15.74 5.11
C ASN A 133 7.18 14.90 4.15
N PRO A 134 5.88 15.19 4.00
CA PRO A 134 5.04 14.45 3.09
C PRO A 134 5.56 14.47 1.64
N ILE A 135 5.40 13.36 0.95
CA ILE A 135 5.76 13.17 -0.45
C ILE A 135 4.59 12.55 -1.21
N TRP A 136 4.50 12.83 -2.49
CA TRP A 136 3.59 12.12 -3.38
C TRP A 136 4.13 10.74 -3.70
N MET A 137 3.25 9.74 -3.63
CA MET A 137 3.54 8.35 -3.99
C MET A 137 2.33 7.79 -4.74
N GLU A 138 2.57 7.01 -5.77
CA GLU A 138 1.53 6.23 -6.45
C GLU A 138 1.33 4.92 -5.70
N ALA A 139 0.11 4.68 -5.22
CA ALA A 139 -0.19 3.52 -4.38
C ALA A 139 0.08 2.20 -5.11
N LYS A 140 -0.24 2.11 -6.42
CA LYS A 140 0.00 0.92 -7.25
C LYS A 140 1.46 0.47 -7.32
N ASN A 141 2.42 1.38 -7.10
CA ASN A 141 3.85 1.11 -7.14
C ASN A 141 4.44 0.73 -5.77
N LEU A 142 3.62 0.63 -4.74
CA LEU A 142 4.05 0.30 -3.38
C LEU A 142 4.01 -1.22 -3.14
N ILE A 143 4.73 -1.66 -2.09
CA ILE A 143 4.59 -3.05 -1.63
C ILE A 143 3.16 -3.32 -1.17
N ARG A 144 2.66 -4.53 -1.42
CA ARG A 144 1.25 -4.90 -1.25
C ARG A 144 0.67 -4.50 0.10
N GLY A 145 1.36 -4.75 1.20
CA GLY A 145 0.84 -4.40 2.54
C GLY A 145 0.71 -2.89 2.76
N PHE A 146 1.57 -2.06 2.17
CA PHE A 146 1.43 -0.61 2.26
C PHE A 146 0.30 -0.12 1.34
N GLN A 147 0.24 -0.63 0.12
CA GLN A 147 -0.82 -0.35 -0.85
C GLN A 147 -2.21 -0.61 -0.25
N GLU A 148 -2.43 -1.77 0.37
CA GLU A 148 -3.71 -2.17 0.96
C GLU A 148 -4.06 -1.44 2.27
N PHE A 149 -3.06 -0.88 2.95
CA PHE A 149 -3.29 -0.09 4.16
C PHE A 149 -3.80 1.32 3.86
N LEU A 150 -3.33 1.94 2.78
CA LEU A 150 -3.66 3.33 2.45
C LEU A 150 -5.17 3.60 2.30
N PRO A 151 -5.97 2.73 1.66
CA PRO A 151 -7.41 2.90 1.54
C PRO A 151 -8.19 2.89 2.87
N LEU A 152 -7.55 2.49 3.96
CA LEU A 152 -8.16 2.49 5.30
C LEU A 152 -8.05 3.87 5.99
N LEU A 153 -7.33 4.82 5.38
CA LEU A 153 -7.15 6.18 5.86
C LEU A 153 -7.81 7.17 4.91
N SER A 154 -8.48 8.19 5.44
CA SER A 154 -9.07 9.26 4.64
C SER A 154 -8.15 10.46 4.54
N LYS A 155 -8.24 11.22 3.46
CA LYS A 155 -7.58 12.52 3.33
C LYS A 155 -8.11 13.53 4.36
N GLY A 156 -7.32 14.57 4.63
CA GLY A 156 -7.72 15.72 5.42
C GLY A 156 -8.14 16.92 4.57
N ASP A 157 -8.41 18.01 5.25
CA ASP A 157 -8.59 19.32 4.64
C ASP A 157 -7.25 19.98 4.31
N ILE A 158 -7.26 20.84 3.29
CA ILE A 158 -6.13 21.63 2.87
C ILE A 158 -6.49 23.12 2.98
N ARG A 159 -5.63 23.90 3.64
CA ARG A 159 -5.69 25.36 3.63
C ARG A 159 -4.46 25.92 2.91
N VAL A 160 -4.69 26.80 1.96
CA VAL A 160 -3.64 27.56 1.29
C VAL A 160 -3.45 28.88 2.04
N ASN A 161 -2.26 29.12 2.55
CA ASN A 161 -1.90 30.34 3.25
C ASN A 161 -1.58 31.47 2.25
N ASN A 162 -1.65 32.73 2.70
CA ASN A 162 -1.36 33.91 1.86
C ASN A 162 0.09 33.94 1.30
N ASN A 163 1.00 33.21 1.92
CA ASN A 163 2.40 33.07 1.46
C ASN A 163 2.60 31.91 0.47
N GLY A 164 1.54 31.21 0.06
CA GLY A 164 1.58 30.08 -0.85
C GLY A 164 1.94 28.74 -0.22
N THR A 165 2.09 28.66 1.12
CA THR A 165 2.27 27.38 1.81
C THR A 165 0.94 26.68 2.04
N TYR A 166 1.00 25.34 2.19
CA TYR A 166 -0.16 24.50 2.49
C TYR A 166 -0.11 24.05 3.94
N GLU A 167 -1.29 24.00 4.57
CA GLU A 167 -1.49 23.37 5.86
C GLU A 167 -2.54 22.27 5.71
N PHE A 168 -2.33 21.13 6.40
CA PHE A 168 -3.22 19.99 6.37
C PHE A 168 -3.88 19.82 7.74
N PHE A 169 -5.16 19.51 7.75
CA PHE A 169 -5.98 19.37 8.96
C PHE A 169 -6.80 18.08 8.89
N ASN A 170 -7.06 17.48 10.04
CA ASN A 170 -7.95 16.32 10.15
C ASN A 170 -7.60 15.16 9.21
N PHE A 171 -6.35 15.03 8.82
CA PHE A 171 -5.87 13.97 7.97
C PHE A 171 -5.79 12.63 8.70
N GLY A 172 -5.83 11.52 7.97
CA GLY A 172 -5.77 10.17 8.52
C GLY A 172 -4.43 9.87 9.20
N ILE A 173 -4.45 9.21 10.35
CA ILE A 173 -3.28 8.76 11.10
C ILE A 173 -3.49 7.30 11.49
N GLY A 174 -2.52 6.44 11.23
CA GLY A 174 -2.58 5.06 11.64
C GLY A 174 -1.26 4.31 11.44
N PHE A 175 -1.29 3.04 11.77
CA PHE A 175 -0.19 2.14 11.50
C PHE A 175 -0.68 0.77 11.04
N ALA A 176 0.16 0.07 10.29
CA ALA A 176 -0.06 -1.31 9.89
C ALA A 176 1.17 -2.16 10.18
N ILE A 177 0.94 -3.44 10.48
CA ILE A 177 1.95 -4.47 10.70
C ILE A 177 1.57 -5.67 9.84
N PHE A 178 2.50 -6.13 9.01
CA PHE A 178 2.21 -7.22 8.08
C PHE A 178 3.46 -8.07 7.79
N PRO A 179 3.26 -9.34 7.38
CA PRO A 179 4.34 -10.27 7.08
C PRO A 179 5.04 -9.94 5.76
N SER A 180 6.21 -10.53 5.58
CA SER A 180 7.07 -10.29 4.40
C SER A 180 6.42 -10.66 3.07
N GLY A 181 5.46 -11.59 3.05
CA GLY A 181 4.69 -11.96 1.86
C GLY A 181 3.85 -10.80 1.29
N LEU A 182 3.53 -9.80 2.12
CA LEU A 182 2.92 -8.54 1.70
C LEU A 182 3.96 -7.42 1.49
N GLY A 183 5.25 -7.73 1.59
CA GLY A 183 6.37 -6.80 1.48
C GLY A 183 7.42 -7.27 0.49
N TYR A 184 8.64 -7.53 0.98
CA TYR A 184 9.79 -7.86 0.13
C TYR A 184 10.12 -9.37 0.09
N PHE A 185 9.44 -10.19 0.87
CA PHE A 185 9.62 -11.64 0.98
C PHE A 185 11.10 -12.06 0.97
N GLN A 186 11.49 -12.99 0.06
CA GLN A 186 12.86 -13.48 -0.08
C GLN A 186 13.85 -12.39 -0.52
N SER A 187 13.38 -11.41 -1.31
CA SER A 187 14.27 -10.41 -1.91
C SER A 187 14.90 -9.49 -0.88
N GLY A 188 14.17 -9.15 0.19
CA GLY A 188 14.61 -8.11 1.11
C GLY A 188 14.92 -6.78 0.40
N SER A 189 15.70 -5.94 1.04
CA SER A 189 16.31 -4.75 0.43
C SER A 189 17.61 -4.42 1.17
N ILE A 190 18.32 -3.32 0.80
CA ILE A 190 19.58 -2.91 1.44
C ILE A 190 19.43 -2.80 2.97
N SER A 191 18.28 -2.33 3.46
CA SER A 191 17.99 -2.09 4.89
C SER A 191 16.93 -3.02 5.47
N ILE A 192 16.40 -3.96 4.69
CA ILE A 192 15.37 -4.91 5.11
C ILE A 192 15.90 -6.33 4.82
N PRO A 193 16.21 -7.12 5.86
CA PRO A 193 16.58 -8.51 5.65
C PRO A 193 15.46 -9.31 4.96
N PRO A 194 15.78 -10.36 4.20
CA PRO A 194 14.77 -11.29 3.71
C PRO A 194 13.85 -11.81 4.81
N TYR A 195 12.61 -12.08 4.44
CA TYR A 195 11.61 -12.65 5.36
C TYR A 195 11.34 -11.81 6.61
N SER A 196 11.39 -10.48 6.46
CA SER A 196 11.14 -9.54 7.57
C SER A 196 9.72 -9.01 7.54
N PRO A 197 8.93 -9.21 8.60
CA PRO A 197 7.69 -8.47 8.81
C PRO A 197 7.96 -6.97 8.93
N LEU A 198 7.04 -6.17 8.45
CA LEU A 198 7.18 -4.72 8.38
C LEU A 198 6.11 -4.00 9.20
N ILE A 199 6.48 -2.84 9.72
CA ILE A 199 5.58 -1.89 10.36
C ILE A 199 5.64 -0.58 9.59
N PHE A 200 4.48 -0.03 9.19
CA PHE A 200 4.37 1.31 8.64
C PHE A 200 3.49 2.17 9.52
N LYS A 201 3.99 3.35 9.89
CA LYS A 201 3.27 4.43 10.56
C LYS A 201 3.04 5.51 9.52
N VAL A 202 1.79 5.95 9.33
CA VAL A 202 1.39 6.79 8.20
C VAL A 202 0.54 7.95 8.65
N ASN A 203 0.80 9.13 8.09
CA ASN A 203 -0.09 10.29 8.08
C ASN A 203 -0.52 10.53 6.63
N MET A 204 -1.82 10.44 6.37
CA MET A 204 -2.44 10.56 5.05
C MET A 204 -2.98 11.95 4.83
N MET A 205 -2.18 12.85 4.21
CA MET A 205 -2.53 14.27 4.08
C MET A 205 -3.64 14.51 3.05
N THR A 206 -3.43 14.02 1.83
CA THR A 206 -4.36 14.16 0.71
C THR A 206 -4.10 13.12 -0.37
N LEU A 207 -4.94 13.10 -1.40
CA LEU A 207 -4.85 12.20 -2.53
C LEU A 207 -5.21 12.92 -3.85
N ASN A 208 -4.81 12.31 -4.97
CA ASN A 208 -5.34 12.58 -6.29
C ASN A 208 -5.86 11.27 -6.87
N ARG A 209 -7.06 11.30 -7.45
CA ARG A 209 -7.54 10.23 -8.29
C ARG A 209 -6.65 10.10 -9.51
N THR A 210 -6.30 8.89 -9.88
CA THR A 210 -5.38 8.63 -10.99
C THR A 210 -6.14 8.04 -12.17
N ASP A 211 -5.87 8.62 -13.33
CA ASP A 211 -6.24 8.25 -14.67
C ASP A 211 -4.92 8.40 -15.44
N HIS A 212 -4.26 7.29 -15.84
CA HIS A 212 -2.86 7.32 -16.26
C HIS A 212 -2.68 7.69 -17.73
N ASP A 213 -3.60 7.27 -18.61
CA ASP A 213 -3.61 7.55 -20.05
C ASP A 213 -4.45 8.77 -20.40
N ASN A 214 -5.28 9.24 -19.45
CA ASN A 214 -6.19 10.39 -19.57
C ASN A 214 -7.34 10.16 -20.56
N ASP A 215 -7.87 8.97 -20.55
CA ASP A 215 -9.02 8.57 -21.36
C ASP A 215 -10.38 8.83 -20.68
N SER A 216 -10.37 9.33 -19.44
CA SER A 216 -11.52 9.65 -18.58
C SER A 216 -12.04 8.49 -17.75
N VAL A 217 -11.46 7.31 -17.84
CA VAL A 217 -11.66 6.19 -16.93
C VAL A 217 -10.61 6.25 -15.82
N LEU A 218 -11.01 6.08 -14.57
CA LEU A 218 -10.04 6.05 -13.47
C LEU A 218 -9.33 4.70 -13.45
N THR A 219 -8.03 4.71 -13.29
CA THR A 219 -7.20 3.49 -13.24
C THR A 219 -7.76 2.39 -12.33
N ILE A 220 -8.44 2.73 -11.24
CA ILE A 220 -9.06 1.71 -10.37
C ILE A 220 -10.26 1.01 -11.03
N ILE A 221 -10.89 1.63 -12.02
CA ILE A 221 -12.04 1.05 -12.76
C ILE A 221 -11.55 0.07 -13.81
N GLU A 222 -10.32 0.24 -14.27
CA GLU A 222 -9.65 -0.58 -15.27
C GLU A 222 -9.01 -1.85 -14.66
N ASP A 223 -9.08 -2.04 -13.34
CA ASP A 223 -8.82 -3.32 -12.66
C ASP A 223 -10.09 -4.20 -12.79
N LEU A 224 -10.28 -4.77 -13.97
CA LEU A 224 -11.51 -5.47 -14.35
C LEU A 224 -11.73 -6.74 -13.53
N ASN A 225 -10.64 -7.40 -13.10
CA ASN A 225 -10.68 -8.63 -12.31
C ASN A 225 -10.63 -8.39 -10.79
N GLY A 226 -10.30 -7.17 -10.34
CA GLY A 226 -10.27 -6.74 -8.94
C GLY A 226 -9.12 -7.35 -8.13
N ASP A 227 -8.02 -7.75 -8.77
CA ASP A 227 -6.88 -8.37 -8.09
C ASP A 227 -5.78 -7.37 -7.70
N HIS A 228 -5.94 -6.10 -8.11
CA HIS A 228 -5.03 -4.97 -7.90
C HIS A 228 -3.66 -5.12 -8.61
N ASP A 229 -3.60 -5.96 -9.66
CA ASP A 229 -2.50 -6.02 -10.61
C ASP A 229 -2.97 -5.48 -11.97
N PHE A 230 -2.94 -4.19 -12.13
CA PHE A 230 -3.41 -3.47 -13.32
C PHE A 230 -2.71 -3.87 -14.62
N ASN A 231 -1.61 -4.63 -14.54
CA ASN A 231 -0.85 -5.03 -15.74
C ASN A 231 -1.41 -6.28 -16.42
N ASN A 232 -2.39 -6.94 -15.84
CA ASN A 232 -3.00 -8.15 -16.39
C ASN A 232 -4.38 -7.92 -16.99
N ASP A 233 -4.89 -6.69 -16.93
CA ASP A 233 -6.11 -6.25 -17.55
C ASP A 233 -5.76 -5.59 -18.90
N ASP A 234 -5.96 -6.30 -20.00
CA ASP A 234 -5.58 -5.97 -21.39
C ASP A 234 -6.69 -6.56 -22.27
N THR A 235 -7.68 -5.72 -22.61
CA THR A 235 -8.95 -6.15 -23.22
C THR A 235 -8.77 -6.58 -24.67
N ASP A 236 -8.01 -5.82 -25.49
CA ASP A 236 -7.79 -6.11 -26.90
C ASP A 236 -6.58 -7.04 -27.16
N SER A 237 -5.80 -7.34 -26.10
CA SER A 237 -4.62 -8.22 -26.14
C SER A 237 -3.47 -7.69 -27.00
N ASP A 238 -3.29 -6.38 -27.07
CA ASP A 238 -2.19 -5.75 -27.81
C ASP A 238 -0.89 -5.62 -26.99
N ASN A 239 -0.91 -5.99 -25.69
CA ASN A 239 0.10 -5.92 -24.64
C ASN A 239 0.28 -4.51 -24.04
N ILE A 240 -0.67 -3.61 -24.21
CA ILE A 240 -0.81 -2.40 -23.42
C ILE A 240 -1.96 -2.67 -22.43
N PRO A 241 -1.74 -2.62 -21.11
CA PRO A 241 -2.83 -2.77 -20.16
C PRO A 241 -3.80 -1.60 -20.26
N ASN A 242 -5.09 -1.83 -20.03
CA ASN A 242 -6.14 -0.82 -20.14
C ASN A 242 -5.77 0.51 -19.47
N PHE A 243 -5.24 0.51 -18.26
CA PHE A 243 -4.86 1.74 -17.54
C PHE A 243 -3.74 2.59 -18.21
N LEU A 244 -3.18 2.14 -19.32
CA LEU A 244 -2.17 2.82 -20.14
C LEU A 244 -2.58 2.92 -21.61
N ASP A 245 -3.76 2.42 -21.94
CA ASP A 245 -4.31 2.40 -23.31
C ASP A 245 -5.46 3.41 -23.40
N ASP A 246 -5.49 4.23 -24.42
CA ASP A 246 -6.55 5.20 -24.65
C ASP A 246 -7.66 4.66 -25.61
N ASP A 247 -7.56 3.33 -25.97
CA ASP A 247 -8.49 2.60 -26.86
C ASP A 247 -8.57 1.13 -26.38
N ASP A 248 -9.20 0.91 -25.22
CA ASP A 248 -9.14 -0.33 -24.42
C ASP A 248 -9.55 -1.60 -25.18
N ASP A 249 -10.52 -1.50 -26.10
CA ASP A 249 -11.00 -2.63 -26.90
C ASP A 249 -10.36 -2.72 -28.29
N GLY A 250 -9.58 -1.68 -28.71
CA GLY A 250 -8.82 -1.67 -29.94
C GLY A 250 -9.66 -1.55 -31.21
N ASP A 251 -10.90 -1.05 -31.13
CA ASP A 251 -11.81 -0.91 -32.28
C ASP A 251 -11.50 0.33 -33.13
N GLY A 252 -10.70 1.28 -32.59
CA GLY A 252 -10.26 2.52 -33.21
C GLY A 252 -11.13 3.73 -32.83
N VAL A 253 -12.04 3.61 -31.89
CA VAL A 253 -12.70 4.68 -31.16
C VAL A 253 -12.06 4.77 -29.79
N LEU A 254 -11.66 5.96 -29.37
CA LEU A 254 -11.00 6.11 -28.07
C LEU A 254 -11.99 5.88 -26.92
N THR A 255 -11.57 5.21 -25.85
CA THR A 255 -12.32 4.94 -24.61
C THR A 255 -13.04 6.19 -24.09
N MET A 256 -12.41 7.36 -24.13
CA MET A 256 -13.04 8.62 -23.71
C MET A 256 -14.27 9.03 -24.55
N ASN A 257 -14.45 8.46 -25.73
CA ASN A 257 -15.58 8.74 -26.63
C ASN A 257 -16.68 7.68 -26.52
N GLU A 258 -16.56 6.73 -25.60
CA GLU A 258 -17.49 5.61 -25.45
C GLU A 258 -17.91 5.39 -24.00
N TYR A 259 -17.04 5.76 -23.04
CA TYR A 259 -17.22 5.39 -21.63
C TYR A 259 -18.53 5.90 -21.01
N ASP A 260 -18.86 7.20 -21.10
CA ASP A 260 -20.06 7.81 -20.51
C ASP A 260 -20.46 9.07 -21.27
N LEU A 261 -20.96 8.90 -22.49
CA LEU A 261 -21.33 9.99 -23.38
C LEU A 261 -22.56 10.76 -22.90
N ASN A 262 -23.46 10.05 -22.21
CA ASN A 262 -24.69 10.62 -21.67
C ASN A 262 -24.46 11.37 -20.33
N LYS A 263 -23.31 11.19 -19.68
CA LYS A 263 -22.85 11.82 -18.42
C LYS A 263 -23.75 11.50 -17.23
N ASP A 264 -24.22 10.28 -17.14
CA ASP A 264 -25.02 9.81 -16.01
C ASP A 264 -24.17 9.10 -14.92
N GLY A 265 -22.87 8.90 -15.18
CA GLY A 265 -21.90 8.29 -14.27
C GLY A 265 -21.85 6.77 -14.37
N ILE A 266 -22.44 6.19 -15.40
CA ILE A 266 -22.46 4.76 -15.68
C ILE A 266 -21.86 4.59 -17.08
N PRO A 267 -20.97 3.62 -17.31
CA PRO A 267 -20.46 3.32 -18.64
C PRO A 267 -21.62 3.00 -19.60
N ASP A 268 -21.56 3.55 -20.82
CA ASP A 268 -22.56 3.27 -21.86
C ASP A 268 -22.44 1.80 -22.32
N ASP A 269 -23.59 1.18 -22.67
CA ASP A 269 -23.74 -0.18 -23.21
C ASP A 269 -24.83 -0.09 -24.27
N THR A 270 -24.42 0.17 -25.52
CA THR A 270 -25.34 0.58 -26.60
C THR A 270 -26.18 -0.59 -27.11
N ASP A 271 -25.64 -1.79 -27.19
CA ASP A 271 -26.35 -2.98 -27.68
C ASP A 271 -27.09 -3.74 -26.58
N GLY A 272 -26.73 -3.49 -25.28
CA GLY A 272 -27.41 -4.03 -24.10
C GLY A 272 -27.02 -5.47 -23.76
N ASP A 273 -25.82 -5.90 -24.15
CA ASP A 273 -25.33 -7.26 -23.91
C ASP A 273 -24.68 -7.43 -22.52
N GLY A 274 -24.35 -6.31 -21.86
CA GLY A 274 -23.77 -6.24 -20.52
C GLY A 274 -22.26 -6.03 -20.49
N ILE A 275 -21.62 -5.81 -21.65
CA ILE A 275 -20.27 -5.34 -21.78
C ILE A 275 -20.36 -3.83 -22.10
N PRO A 276 -19.67 -2.96 -21.36
CA PRO A 276 -19.62 -1.52 -21.71
C PRO A 276 -18.97 -1.27 -23.06
N ASP A 277 -19.47 -0.25 -23.81
CA ASP A 277 -18.99 0.10 -25.15
C ASP A 277 -17.46 0.21 -25.21
N TYR A 278 -16.80 0.79 -24.22
CA TYR A 278 -15.34 0.98 -24.18
C TYR A 278 -14.52 -0.31 -23.97
N LEU A 279 -15.17 -1.44 -23.75
CA LEU A 279 -14.58 -2.78 -23.60
C LEU A 279 -15.10 -3.77 -24.64
N ASP A 280 -15.90 -3.30 -25.60
CA ASP A 280 -16.63 -4.14 -26.55
C ASP A 280 -16.31 -3.75 -28.00
N LEU A 281 -15.77 -4.69 -28.74
CA LEU A 281 -15.39 -4.54 -30.17
C LEU A 281 -16.58 -4.34 -31.15
N ASP A 282 -17.85 -4.36 -30.71
CA ASP A 282 -19.03 -4.37 -31.58
C ASP A 282 -19.47 -2.97 -32.08
#